data_5948ef9bc67bde646feefd25178c9db2
#
_entry.id   5948ef9bc67bde646feefd25178c9db2
#
_cell.length_a   1.000
_cell.length_b   1.000
_cell.length_c   1.000
_cell.angle_alpha   90.00
_cell.angle_beta   90.00
_cell.angle_gamma   90.00
#
_symmetry.space_group_name_H-M   'P 1'
#
loop_
_entity.id
_entity.type
_entity.pdbx_description
1 polymer ?
#
loop_
_entity_poly.entity_id
_entity_poly.type
_entity_poly.pdbx_seq_one_letter_code
_entity_poly.pdbx_strand_id
1 'polypeptide(L)'
;MSTVGNSTNIFWQESPIGKTERQKLLNQKGCVVWITGLSGSGKSTLACSLSRELNNRGKLSYILDGDNLRHGLNKDLGFKAEDRVENIRRVGEVAKLFADAGLICIASLISPYRKDRDACREMIQNSSFIEVFMNMSLQMCEARDPKGLYKLARAGKIKGFTGIDDPYESPLNCEIELKEKEGECPSPVAMAEEVISYLEDKGFLQNE
;
A
#
# COMPACT_ATOMS: atom_id res chain seq x y z
N MET A 1 4.04 13.94 -20.43
CA MET A 1 3.29 13.18 -21.48
C MET A 1 3.33 11.73 -21.09
N SER A 2 2.18 11.11 -20.73
CA SER A 2 2.15 9.70 -20.44
C SER A 2 2.47 8.95 -21.73
N THR A 3 3.43 8.03 -21.67
CA THR A 3 3.67 7.06 -22.74
C THR A 3 2.43 6.19 -22.85
N VAL A 4 1.54 6.56 -23.76
CA VAL A 4 0.49 5.67 -24.25
C VAL A 4 1.23 4.45 -24.79
N GLY A 5 0.89 3.24 -24.33
CA GLY A 5 1.51 2.01 -24.80
C GLY A 5 1.46 1.91 -26.34
N ASN A 6 2.02 0.85 -26.94
CA ASN A 6 2.17 0.68 -28.40
C ASN A 6 0.88 0.75 -29.23
N SER A 7 -0.25 1.11 -28.66
CA SER A 7 -1.52 1.31 -29.34
C SER A 7 -1.61 2.69 -29.96
N THR A 8 -1.73 2.76 -31.28
CA THR A 8 -1.87 4.02 -32.03
C THR A 8 -3.32 4.45 -32.23
N ASN A 9 -4.29 3.66 -31.77
CA ASN A 9 -5.74 3.83 -31.99
C ASN A 9 -6.54 4.07 -30.71
N ILE A 10 -5.87 4.54 -29.64
CA ILE A 10 -6.50 4.93 -28.38
C ILE A 10 -6.35 6.43 -28.15
N PHE A 11 -7.42 7.06 -27.65
CA PHE A 11 -7.45 8.48 -27.33
C PHE A 11 -7.90 8.65 -25.89
N TRP A 12 -7.27 9.58 -25.18
CA TRP A 12 -7.69 9.95 -23.84
C TRP A 12 -9.03 10.69 -23.91
N GLN A 13 -9.98 10.26 -23.09
CA GLN A 13 -11.29 10.91 -22.97
C GLN A 13 -11.32 11.80 -21.73
N GLU A 14 -11.57 13.09 -21.91
CA GLU A 14 -11.75 14.03 -20.82
C GLU A 14 -13.14 13.89 -20.21
N SER A 15 -13.22 13.86 -18.88
CA SER A 15 -14.48 13.90 -18.14
C SER A 15 -14.74 15.34 -17.64
N PRO A 16 -15.97 15.85 -17.75
CA PRO A 16 -16.34 17.15 -17.16
C PRO A 16 -16.33 17.10 -15.62
N ILE A 17 -16.39 15.90 -15.02
CA ILE A 17 -16.27 15.68 -13.57
C ILE A 17 -14.87 15.18 -13.28
N GLY A 18 -14.03 16.07 -12.74
CA GLY A 18 -12.65 15.80 -12.41
C GLY A 18 -12.44 15.37 -10.95
N LYS A 19 -11.18 15.29 -10.56
CA LYS A 19 -10.76 14.94 -9.19
C LYS A 19 -11.32 15.93 -8.16
N THR A 20 -11.31 17.22 -8.47
CA THR A 20 -11.77 18.30 -7.58
C THR A 20 -13.25 18.15 -7.22
N GLU A 21 -14.10 17.89 -8.20
CA GLU A 21 -15.54 17.72 -8.00
C GLU A 21 -15.85 16.50 -7.12
N ARG A 22 -15.15 15.39 -7.38
CA ARG A 22 -15.29 14.15 -6.57
C ARG A 22 -14.84 14.37 -5.13
N GLN A 23 -13.71 15.06 -4.93
CA GLN A 23 -13.20 15.38 -3.57
C GLN A 23 -14.16 16.28 -2.80
N LYS A 24 -14.76 17.28 -3.43
CA LYS A 24 -15.80 18.13 -2.82
C LYS A 24 -17.01 17.30 -2.40
N LEU A 25 -17.47 16.40 -3.26
CA LEU A 25 -18.61 15.52 -2.96
C LEU A 25 -18.35 14.61 -1.76
N LEU A 26 -17.11 14.08 -1.66
CA LEU A 26 -16.70 13.17 -0.59
C LEU A 26 -16.21 13.87 0.67
N ASN A 27 -16.07 15.20 0.64
CA ASN A 27 -15.49 16.00 1.74
C ASN A 27 -14.13 15.44 2.22
N GLN A 28 -13.27 15.02 1.30
CA GLN A 28 -11.92 14.49 1.54
C GLN A 28 -11.06 14.59 0.29
N LYS A 29 -9.73 14.58 0.46
CA LYS A 29 -8.79 14.52 -0.66
C LYS A 29 -8.35 13.07 -0.91
N GLY A 30 -8.48 12.61 -2.14
CA GLY A 30 -8.04 11.27 -2.51
C GLY A 30 -6.52 11.12 -2.48
N CYS A 31 -6.06 10.05 -1.84
CA CYS A 31 -4.64 9.72 -1.73
C CYS A 31 -4.42 8.21 -1.68
N VAL A 32 -3.16 7.79 -1.75
CA VAL A 32 -2.74 6.41 -1.57
C VAL A 32 -1.89 6.30 -0.32
N VAL A 33 -2.33 5.49 0.64
CA VAL A 33 -1.54 5.05 1.80
C VAL A 33 -0.95 3.70 1.45
N TRP A 34 0.34 3.69 1.11
CA TRP A 34 1.07 2.50 0.67
C TRP A 34 1.81 1.86 1.84
N ILE A 35 1.25 0.79 2.40
CA ILE A 35 1.82 0.09 3.55
C ILE A 35 2.75 -1.02 3.04
N THR A 36 4.03 -0.90 3.32
CA THR A 36 5.08 -1.86 2.95
C THR A 36 5.78 -2.46 4.17
N GLY A 37 6.39 -3.62 4.03
CA GLY A 37 7.13 -4.31 5.10
C GLY A 37 7.11 -5.83 4.93
N LEU A 38 7.85 -6.54 5.77
CA LEU A 38 7.98 -8.00 5.75
C LEU A 38 6.63 -8.73 5.92
N SER A 39 6.56 -9.97 5.50
CA SER A 39 5.46 -10.87 5.89
C SER A 39 5.36 -10.92 7.42
N GLY A 40 4.14 -10.98 7.98
CA GLY A 40 3.98 -11.00 9.44
C GLY A 40 4.23 -9.66 10.17
N SER A 41 4.61 -8.57 9.48
CA SER A 41 4.84 -7.26 10.11
C SER A 41 3.56 -6.56 10.60
N GLY A 42 2.35 -7.04 10.22
CA GLY A 42 1.08 -6.47 10.67
C GLY A 42 0.40 -5.52 9.67
N LYS A 43 0.85 -5.47 8.41
CA LYS A 43 0.30 -4.58 7.37
C LYS A 43 -1.21 -4.65 7.20
N SER A 44 -1.76 -5.86 7.00
CA SER A 44 -3.20 -6.06 6.81
C SER A 44 -4.00 -5.69 8.06
N THR A 45 -3.42 -5.91 9.25
CA THR A 45 -4.04 -5.53 10.53
C THR A 45 -4.09 -4.01 10.65
N LEU A 46 -2.99 -3.31 10.32
CA LEU A 46 -2.97 -1.85 10.26
C LEU A 46 -3.98 -1.32 9.23
N ALA A 47 -4.00 -1.89 8.01
CA ALA A 47 -4.93 -1.48 6.96
C ALA A 47 -6.39 -1.57 7.42
N CYS A 48 -6.77 -2.66 8.08
CA CYS A 48 -8.11 -2.83 8.63
C CYS A 48 -8.42 -1.83 9.76
N SER A 49 -7.47 -1.60 10.68
CA SER A 49 -7.63 -0.63 11.77
C SER A 49 -7.76 0.79 11.22
N LEU A 50 -6.88 1.18 10.29
CA LEU A 50 -6.92 2.48 9.63
C LEU A 50 -8.24 2.72 8.87
N SER A 51 -8.69 1.74 8.10
CA SER A 51 -9.95 1.86 7.36
C SER A 51 -11.14 2.02 8.31
N ARG A 52 -11.18 1.30 9.43
CA ARG A 52 -12.22 1.45 10.46
C ARG A 52 -12.20 2.83 11.08
N GLU A 53 -11.02 3.34 11.46
CA GLU A 53 -10.90 4.66 12.07
C GLU A 53 -11.24 5.79 11.10
N LEU A 54 -10.88 5.67 9.82
CA LEU A 54 -11.32 6.59 8.76
C LEU A 54 -12.85 6.57 8.61
N ASN A 55 -13.46 5.39 8.59
CA ASN A 55 -14.92 5.24 8.52
C ASN A 55 -15.62 5.89 9.72
N ASN A 56 -15.09 5.72 10.93
CA ASN A 56 -15.62 6.36 12.14
C ASN A 56 -15.57 7.90 12.05
N ARG A 57 -14.66 8.45 11.27
CA ARG A 57 -14.53 9.89 10.98
C ARG A 57 -15.33 10.33 9.73
N GLY A 58 -16.17 9.44 9.18
CA GLY A 58 -16.97 9.71 8.00
C GLY A 58 -16.14 9.83 6.70
N LYS A 59 -14.95 9.19 6.67
CA LYS A 59 -14.06 9.20 5.50
C LYS A 59 -14.13 7.88 4.75
N LEU A 60 -14.26 7.97 3.43
CA LEU A 60 -14.35 6.81 2.56
C LEU A 60 -12.95 6.31 2.19
N SER A 61 -12.64 5.08 2.60
CA SER A 61 -11.41 4.39 2.25
C SER A 61 -11.68 3.04 1.59
N TYR A 62 -10.69 2.53 0.85
CA TYR A 62 -10.73 1.19 0.28
C TYR A 62 -9.40 0.49 0.46
N ILE A 63 -9.43 -0.77 0.91
CA ILE A 63 -8.22 -1.57 1.13
C ILE A 63 -7.92 -2.42 -0.11
N LEU A 64 -6.73 -2.25 -0.66
CA LEU A 64 -6.12 -3.13 -1.66
C LEU A 64 -5.10 -4.04 -0.94
N ASP A 65 -5.58 -5.17 -0.40
CA ASP A 65 -4.70 -6.14 0.24
C ASP A 65 -4.08 -7.10 -0.77
N GLY A 66 -2.76 -7.33 -0.67
CA GLY A 66 -2.01 -8.12 -1.63
C GLY A 66 -2.48 -9.56 -1.79
N ASP A 67 -2.93 -10.20 -0.71
CA ASP A 67 -3.47 -11.57 -0.79
C ASP A 67 -4.86 -11.56 -1.44
N ASN A 68 -5.73 -10.62 -1.06
CA ASN A 68 -7.07 -10.50 -1.63
C ASN A 68 -7.02 -10.26 -3.14
N LEU A 69 -6.13 -9.39 -3.60
CA LEU A 69 -5.98 -9.09 -5.02
C LEU A 69 -5.53 -10.30 -5.85
N ARG A 70 -4.81 -11.25 -5.25
CA ARG A 70 -4.40 -12.49 -5.89
C ARG A 70 -5.55 -13.50 -6.06
N HIS A 71 -6.70 -13.29 -5.44
CA HIS A 71 -7.92 -14.05 -5.71
C HIS A 71 -8.71 -13.52 -6.92
N GLY A 72 -8.42 -12.29 -7.37
CA GLY A 72 -9.13 -11.61 -8.47
C GLY A 72 -8.20 -10.98 -9.49
N LEU A 73 -7.92 -9.70 -9.33
CA LEU A 73 -7.15 -8.87 -10.25
C LEU A 73 -5.82 -9.49 -10.69
N ASN A 74 -5.11 -10.13 -9.77
CA ASN A 74 -3.76 -10.68 -9.95
C ASN A 74 -3.73 -12.21 -9.84
N LYS A 75 -4.85 -12.91 -10.10
CA LYS A 75 -4.95 -14.36 -10.00
C LYS A 75 -4.06 -15.14 -10.97
N ASP A 76 -3.65 -14.49 -12.05
CA ASP A 76 -2.76 -15.00 -13.07
C ASP A 76 -1.27 -14.87 -12.71
N LEU A 77 -0.94 -14.15 -11.64
CA LEU A 77 0.44 -13.88 -11.23
C LEU A 77 0.89 -14.82 -10.10
N GLY A 78 2.11 -15.38 -10.27
CA GLY A 78 2.81 -16.15 -9.25
C GLY A 78 3.68 -15.28 -8.33
N PHE A 79 4.79 -15.87 -7.84
CA PHE A 79 5.74 -15.23 -6.94
C PHE A 79 7.16 -15.08 -7.53
N LYS A 80 7.33 -15.33 -8.82
CA LYS A 80 8.56 -15.03 -9.53
C LYS A 80 8.81 -13.52 -9.54
N ALA A 81 10.06 -13.11 -9.79
CA ALA A 81 10.44 -11.70 -9.76
C ALA A 81 9.58 -10.85 -10.71
N GLU A 82 9.39 -11.30 -11.94
CA GLU A 82 8.56 -10.64 -12.95
C GLU A 82 7.09 -10.51 -12.53
N ASP A 83 6.53 -11.56 -11.93
CA ASP A 83 5.15 -11.55 -11.44
C ASP A 83 4.97 -10.56 -10.28
N ARG A 84 5.99 -10.42 -9.42
CA ARG A 84 5.96 -9.45 -8.31
C ARG A 84 5.98 -8.03 -8.83
N VAL A 85 6.83 -7.72 -9.80
CA VAL A 85 6.89 -6.40 -10.45
C VAL A 85 5.55 -6.06 -11.07
N GLU A 86 4.96 -6.98 -11.86
CA GLU A 86 3.67 -6.77 -12.50
C GLU A 86 2.53 -6.64 -11.48
N ASN A 87 2.57 -7.42 -10.38
CA ASN A 87 1.61 -7.29 -9.29
C ASN A 87 1.65 -5.88 -8.69
N ILE A 88 2.82 -5.32 -8.41
CA ILE A 88 2.96 -3.97 -7.85
C ILE A 88 2.49 -2.92 -8.86
N ARG A 89 2.87 -3.06 -10.14
CA ARG A 89 2.41 -2.16 -11.21
C ARG A 89 0.89 -2.11 -11.30
N ARG A 90 0.20 -3.27 -11.35
CA ARG A 90 -1.27 -3.35 -11.41
C ARG A 90 -1.93 -2.70 -10.19
N VAL A 91 -1.38 -2.97 -9.01
CA VAL A 91 -1.91 -2.36 -7.77
C VAL A 91 -1.71 -0.84 -7.78
N GLY A 92 -0.57 -0.35 -8.25
CA GLY A 92 -0.30 1.09 -8.41
C GLY A 92 -1.31 1.78 -9.32
N GLU A 93 -1.60 1.18 -10.48
CA GLU A 93 -2.61 1.72 -11.42
C GLU A 93 -4.01 1.77 -10.79
N VAL A 94 -4.43 0.70 -10.12
CA VAL A 94 -5.74 0.67 -9.44
C VAL A 94 -5.79 1.67 -8.28
N ALA A 95 -4.73 1.75 -7.48
CA ALA A 95 -4.64 2.71 -6.38
C ALA A 95 -4.75 4.16 -6.88
N LYS A 96 -4.11 4.48 -8.01
CA LYS A 96 -4.23 5.77 -8.68
C LYS A 96 -5.68 6.10 -9.06
N LEU A 97 -6.41 5.14 -9.63
CA LEU A 97 -7.83 5.33 -9.99
C LEU A 97 -8.69 5.61 -8.76
N PHE A 98 -8.47 4.91 -7.64
CA PHE A 98 -9.17 5.17 -6.38
C PHE A 98 -8.85 6.56 -5.83
N ALA A 99 -7.58 6.96 -5.82
CA ALA A 99 -7.17 8.29 -5.38
C ALA A 99 -7.75 9.40 -6.28
N ASP A 100 -7.81 9.17 -7.60
CA ASP A 100 -8.46 10.09 -8.54
C ASP A 100 -9.98 10.18 -8.32
N ALA A 101 -10.61 9.06 -7.93
CA ALA A 101 -12.01 9.03 -7.53
C ALA A 101 -12.29 9.77 -6.21
N GLY A 102 -11.27 10.26 -5.50
CA GLY A 102 -11.37 10.98 -4.24
C GLY A 102 -11.34 10.07 -3.00
N LEU A 103 -11.03 8.78 -3.14
CA LEU A 103 -10.95 7.84 -2.03
C LEU A 103 -9.56 7.85 -1.39
N ILE A 104 -9.51 7.47 -0.12
CA ILE A 104 -8.26 7.12 0.56
C ILE A 104 -7.99 5.65 0.29
N CYS A 105 -7.10 5.38 -0.67
CA CYS A 105 -6.74 4.02 -1.05
C CYS A 105 -5.65 3.48 -0.12
N ILE A 106 -5.91 2.40 0.59
CA ILE A 106 -4.96 1.76 1.50
C ILE A 106 -4.40 0.52 0.81
N ALA A 107 -3.20 0.61 0.22
CA ALA A 107 -2.53 -0.50 -0.42
C ALA A 107 -1.63 -1.22 0.60
N SER A 108 -1.90 -2.50 0.87
CA SER A 108 -1.22 -3.32 1.89
C SER A 108 -0.50 -4.49 1.23
N LEU A 109 0.80 -4.34 0.97
CA LEU A 109 1.62 -5.32 0.26
C LEU A 109 3.04 -5.39 0.85
N ILE A 110 3.75 -6.51 0.65
CA ILE A 110 5.18 -6.59 0.96
C ILE A 110 5.94 -5.55 0.13
N SER A 111 5.71 -5.52 -1.20
CA SER A 111 6.38 -4.62 -2.17
C SER A 111 7.89 -4.46 -1.88
N PRO A 112 8.68 -5.55 -2.04
CA PRO A 112 10.00 -5.64 -1.46
C PRO A 112 11.04 -4.73 -2.13
N TYR A 113 10.84 -4.40 -3.40
CA TYR A 113 11.82 -3.64 -4.18
C TYR A 113 11.47 -2.16 -4.19
N ARG A 114 12.45 -1.33 -3.85
CA ARG A 114 12.33 0.13 -3.81
C ARG A 114 11.92 0.69 -5.16
N LYS A 115 12.56 0.22 -6.22
CA LYS A 115 12.26 0.61 -7.61
C LYS A 115 10.77 0.52 -7.95
N ASP A 116 10.09 -0.54 -7.51
CA ASP A 116 8.69 -0.77 -7.84
C ASP A 116 7.77 0.19 -7.06
N ARG A 117 8.11 0.47 -5.80
CA ARG A 117 7.39 1.46 -4.99
C ARG A 117 7.58 2.88 -5.52
N ASP A 118 8.82 3.24 -5.89
CA ASP A 118 9.15 4.54 -6.49
C ASP A 118 8.38 4.75 -7.80
N ALA A 119 8.28 3.71 -8.65
CA ALA A 119 7.48 3.77 -9.88
C ALA A 119 5.98 4.02 -9.58
N CYS A 120 5.42 3.42 -8.52
CA CYS A 120 4.06 3.70 -8.08
C CYS A 120 3.92 5.14 -7.55
N ARG A 121 4.89 5.65 -6.81
CA ARG A 121 4.94 7.03 -6.34
C ARG A 121 4.95 8.02 -7.50
N GLU A 122 5.73 7.76 -8.54
CA GLU A 122 5.80 8.61 -9.75
C GLU A 122 4.47 8.66 -10.52
N MET A 123 3.70 7.55 -10.54
CA MET A 123 2.37 7.50 -11.16
C MET A 123 1.34 8.36 -10.42
N ILE A 124 1.52 8.60 -9.12
CA ILE A 124 0.57 9.27 -8.25
C ILE A 124 1.09 10.67 -7.92
N GLN A 125 0.67 11.64 -8.71
CA GLN A 125 1.14 13.02 -8.64
C GLN A 125 0.65 13.76 -7.38
N ASN A 126 1.22 14.97 -7.14
CA ASN A 126 0.78 15.95 -6.14
C ASN A 126 0.90 15.50 -4.68
N SER A 127 1.99 14.82 -4.31
CA SER A 127 2.25 14.36 -2.94
C SER A 127 1.11 13.53 -2.33
N SER A 128 0.29 12.90 -3.18
CA SER A 128 -0.85 12.06 -2.76
C SER A 128 -0.46 10.59 -2.55
N PHE A 129 0.84 10.26 -2.56
CA PHE A 129 1.39 8.95 -2.22
C PHE A 129 2.07 9.04 -0.86
N ILE A 130 1.55 8.33 0.12
CA ILE A 130 2.04 8.27 1.49
C ILE A 130 2.58 6.87 1.74
N GLU A 131 3.90 6.71 1.82
CA GLU A 131 4.54 5.43 2.10
C GLU A 131 4.63 5.23 3.62
N VAL A 132 4.01 4.14 4.08
CA VAL A 132 4.02 3.71 5.48
C VAL A 132 4.88 2.46 5.58
N PHE A 133 6.04 2.58 6.20
CA PHE A 133 6.98 1.49 6.40
C PHE A 133 6.74 0.80 7.75
N MET A 134 6.33 -0.47 7.69
CA MET A 134 6.23 -1.35 8.86
C MET A 134 7.62 -1.91 9.16
N ASN A 135 8.45 -1.12 9.86
CA ASN A 135 9.82 -1.48 10.22
C ASN A 135 9.85 -2.40 11.46
N MET A 136 9.36 -3.62 11.29
CA MET A 136 9.41 -4.68 12.29
C MET A 136 10.59 -5.59 12.00
N SER A 137 11.31 -6.03 13.05
CA SER A 137 12.44 -6.95 12.89
C SER A 137 12.00 -8.27 12.25
N LEU A 138 12.91 -8.88 11.48
CA LEU A 138 12.68 -10.19 10.89
C LEU A 138 12.36 -11.21 11.98
N GLN A 139 13.05 -11.14 13.11
CA GLN A 139 12.83 -12.02 14.26
C GLN A 139 11.38 -11.94 14.79
N MET A 140 10.84 -10.73 14.94
CA MET A 140 9.46 -10.53 15.36
C MET A 140 8.47 -11.06 14.31
N CYS A 141 8.71 -10.78 13.04
CA CYS A 141 7.86 -11.25 11.95
C CYS A 141 7.85 -12.80 11.86
N GLU A 142 9.01 -13.42 12.00
CA GLU A 142 9.20 -14.88 12.00
C GLU A 142 8.57 -15.53 13.24
N ALA A 143 8.69 -14.93 14.42
CA ALA A 143 8.06 -15.42 15.65
C ALA A 143 6.53 -15.41 15.57
N ARG A 144 5.95 -14.41 14.89
CA ARG A 144 4.49 -14.34 14.65
C ARG A 144 4.00 -15.35 13.63
N ASP A 145 4.69 -15.47 12.53
CA ASP A 145 4.41 -16.34 11.36
C ASP A 145 2.94 -16.78 11.22
N PRO A 146 1.97 -15.86 11.12
CA PRO A 146 0.54 -16.18 11.21
C PRO A 146 0.05 -17.11 10.10
N LYS A 147 0.79 -17.22 9.02
CA LYS A 147 0.49 -18.06 7.85
C LYS A 147 1.38 -19.30 7.76
N GLY A 148 2.35 -19.48 8.67
CA GLY A 148 3.32 -20.57 8.65
C GLY A 148 4.33 -20.50 7.49
N LEU A 149 4.43 -19.35 6.80
CA LEU A 149 5.26 -19.21 5.61
C LEU A 149 6.75 -19.13 5.91
N TYR A 150 7.15 -18.53 7.04
CA TYR A 150 8.54 -18.53 7.50
C TYR A 150 9.03 -19.93 7.80
N LYS A 151 8.21 -20.72 8.49
CA LYS A 151 8.51 -22.13 8.78
C LYS A 151 8.71 -22.94 7.49
N LEU A 152 7.90 -22.70 6.46
CA LEU A 152 8.03 -23.35 5.17
C LEU A 152 9.27 -22.87 4.40
N ALA A 153 9.58 -21.60 4.44
CA ALA A 153 10.78 -21.02 3.81
C ALA A 153 12.06 -21.54 4.46
N ARG A 154 12.15 -21.55 5.79
CA ARG A 154 13.29 -22.12 6.53
C ARG A 154 13.48 -23.61 6.26
N ALA A 155 12.40 -24.35 6.03
CA ALA A 155 12.44 -25.76 5.63
C ALA A 155 12.75 -25.97 4.14
N GLY A 156 13.04 -24.92 3.37
CA GLY A 156 13.33 -24.98 1.94
C GLY A 156 12.16 -25.36 1.04
N LYS A 157 10.92 -25.36 1.59
CA LYS A 157 9.69 -25.71 0.85
C LYS A 157 9.15 -24.55 0.03
N ILE A 158 9.50 -23.33 0.36
CA ILE A 158 9.22 -22.10 -0.39
C ILE A 158 10.56 -21.47 -0.74
N LYS A 159 10.75 -21.12 -2.01
CA LYS A 159 11.93 -20.39 -2.50
C LYS A 159 11.56 -18.95 -2.85
N GLY A 160 12.54 -18.04 -2.80
CA GLY A 160 12.33 -16.62 -3.10
C GLY A 160 11.44 -15.95 -2.06
N PHE A 161 11.53 -16.35 -0.79
CA PHE A 161 10.73 -15.75 0.28
C PHE A 161 11.40 -14.50 0.81
N THR A 162 10.70 -13.36 0.73
CA THR A 162 11.22 -12.05 1.14
C THR A 162 11.64 -12.04 2.61
N GLY A 163 12.89 -11.65 2.85
CA GLY A 163 13.50 -11.60 4.18
C GLY A 163 14.24 -12.88 4.58
N ILE A 164 14.16 -13.96 3.78
CA ILE A 164 14.90 -15.21 4.00
C ILE A 164 15.92 -15.44 2.89
N ASP A 165 15.49 -15.70 1.69
CA ASP A 165 16.33 -15.97 0.51
C ASP A 165 16.10 -14.95 -0.63
N ASP A 166 15.21 -13.99 -0.42
CA ASP A 166 14.98 -12.84 -1.30
C ASP A 166 15.00 -11.55 -0.48
N PRO A 167 15.66 -10.47 -0.96
CA PRO A 167 15.84 -9.25 -0.18
C PRO A 167 14.55 -8.45 0.00
N TYR A 168 14.50 -7.69 1.09
CA TYR A 168 13.58 -6.58 1.29
C TYR A 168 14.39 -5.27 1.34
N GLU A 169 14.11 -4.37 0.42
CA GLU A 169 14.74 -3.06 0.33
C GLU A 169 13.90 -2.04 1.11
N SER A 170 14.34 -1.69 2.32
CA SER A 170 13.67 -0.66 3.13
C SER A 170 13.57 0.67 2.40
N PRO A 171 12.46 1.42 2.55
CA PRO A 171 12.37 2.77 2.03
C PRO A 171 13.52 3.66 2.52
N LEU A 172 13.95 4.60 1.66
CA LEU A 172 14.96 5.60 2.05
C LEU A 172 14.30 6.83 2.68
N ASN A 173 13.15 7.23 2.17
CA ASN A 173 12.44 8.45 2.56
C ASN A 173 10.91 8.17 2.55
N CYS A 174 10.44 7.35 3.52
CA CYS A 174 9.00 7.16 3.71
C CYS A 174 8.40 8.32 4.52
N GLU A 175 7.13 8.57 4.33
CA GLU A 175 6.38 9.59 5.07
C GLU A 175 6.15 9.16 6.53
N ILE A 176 5.97 7.86 6.76
CA ILE A 176 5.71 7.31 8.10
C ILE A 176 6.51 6.03 8.29
N GLU A 177 7.25 5.96 9.37
CA GLU A 177 7.97 4.75 9.78
C GLU A 177 7.39 4.24 11.11
N LEU A 178 6.72 3.09 11.06
CA LEU A 178 6.16 2.41 12.23
C LEU A 178 7.11 1.29 12.65
N LYS A 179 7.68 1.39 13.85
CA LYS A 179 8.66 0.44 14.35
C LYS A 179 8.31 -0.09 15.74
N GLU A 180 8.90 -1.19 16.08
CA GLU A 180 8.84 -1.73 17.43
C GLU A 180 9.47 -0.75 18.43
N LYS A 181 8.89 -0.68 19.62
CA LYS A 181 9.42 0.08 20.77
C LYS A 181 9.71 -0.92 21.88
N GLU A 182 10.95 -0.94 22.38
CA GLU A 182 11.39 -1.85 23.44
C GLU A 182 11.09 -3.34 23.18
N GLY A 183 11.16 -3.76 21.91
CA GLY A 183 10.84 -5.14 21.49
C GLY A 183 9.36 -5.46 21.33
N GLU A 184 8.48 -4.49 21.54
CA GLU A 184 7.03 -4.63 21.36
C GLU A 184 6.52 -3.87 20.14
N CYS A 185 5.58 -4.48 19.42
CA CYS A 185 4.87 -3.81 18.33
C CYS A 185 3.79 -2.90 18.91
N PRO A 186 3.69 -1.63 18.48
CA PRO A 186 2.58 -0.78 18.85
C PRO A 186 1.23 -1.42 18.50
N SER A 187 0.19 -1.06 19.25
CA SER A 187 -1.15 -1.57 18.95
C SER A 187 -1.63 -1.13 17.57
N PRO A 188 -2.46 -1.92 16.87
CA PRO A 188 -3.00 -1.54 15.57
C PRO A 188 -3.74 -0.19 15.57
N VAL A 189 -4.40 0.14 16.68
CA VAL A 189 -5.10 1.43 16.85
C VAL A 189 -4.10 2.57 16.97
N ALA A 190 -3.06 2.42 17.78
CA ALA A 190 -2.02 3.46 17.92
C ALA A 190 -1.29 3.73 16.60
N MET A 191 -0.98 2.68 15.83
CA MET A 191 -0.39 2.81 14.50
C MET A 191 -1.35 3.50 13.50
N ALA A 192 -2.63 3.17 13.55
CA ALA A 192 -3.64 3.81 12.71
C ALA A 192 -3.80 5.31 13.04
N GLU A 193 -3.80 5.67 14.32
CA GLU A 193 -3.86 7.07 14.75
C GLU A 193 -2.64 7.88 14.30
N GLU A 194 -1.44 7.29 14.27
CA GLU A 194 -0.25 7.95 13.74
C GLU A 194 -0.40 8.27 12.24
N VAL A 195 -0.94 7.32 11.46
CA VAL A 195 -1.24 7.55 10.04
C VAL A 195 -2.34 8.61 9.86
N ILE A 196 -3.38 8.57 10.65
CA ILE A 196 -4.49 9.53 10.61
C ILE A 196 -4.00 10.94 10.93
N SER A 197 -3.20 11.09 11.99
CA SER A 197 -2.60 12.38 12.37
C SER A 197 -1.83 12.98 11.20
N TYR A 198 -1.03 12.17 10.49
CA TYR A 198 -0.33 12.61 9.29
C TYR A 198 -1.29 13.04 8.18
N LEU A 199 -2.36 12.28 7.94
CA LEU A 199 -3.36 12.62 6.91
C LEU A 199 -4.11 13.92 7.26
N GLU A 200 -4.41 14.16 8.54
CA GLU A 200 -5.02 15.41 9.04
C GLU A 200 -4.07 16.58 8.85
N ASP A 201 -2.80 16.47 9.28
CA ASP A 201 -1.78 17.52 9.16
C ASP A 201 -1.52 17.92 7.70
N LYS A 202 -1.63 16.98 6.77
CA LYS A 202 -1.51 17.22 5.33
C LYS A 202 -2.81 17.64 4.65
N GLY A 203 -3.90 17.76 5.40
CA GLY A 203 -5.20 18.22 4.91
C GLY A 203 -5.90 17.24 3.97
N PHE A 204 -5.65 15.93 4.10
CA PHE A 204 -6.35 14.91 3.31
C PHE A 204 -7.75 14.63 3.84
N LEU A 205 -7.98 14.84 5.15
CA LEU A 205 -9.25 14.56 5.81
C LEU A 205 -10.19 15.77 5.89
N GLN A 206 -9.76 16.93 5.38
CA GLN A 206 -10.57 18.15 5.32
C GLN A 206 -10.66 18.64 3.88
N ASN A 207 -11.82 19.17 3.47
CA ASN A 207 -11.91 20.04 2.30
C ASN A 207 -11.83 21.50 2.78
N GLU A 208 -11.00 22.26 2.08
CA GLU A 208 -11.05 23.73 2.12
C GLU A 208 -12.35 24.23 1.48
#